data_d15b79988ef57f68e724974fb2615094
#
_entry.id   d15b79988ef57f68e724974fb2615094
#
_cell.length_a   1.000
_cell.length_b   1.000
_cell.length_c   1.000
_cell.angle_alpha   90.00
_cell.angle_beta   90.00
_cell.angle_gamma   90.00
#
_symmetry.space_group_name_H-M   'P 1'
#
loop_
_entity.id
_entity.type
_entity.pdbx_description
1 polymer ?
#
loop_
_entity_poly.entity_id
_entity_poly.type
_entity_poly.pdbx_seq_one_letter_code
_entity_poly.pdbx_strand_id
1 'polypeptide(L)'
;FGTWAWWIGEDAHDYHKLVHEGYILHMYVGLTFAAILAARLVYGFLGPKPMRFSAWFPWNRERFEYVKADLRALLRFKLPEPVTHRGLNAFIQSLGAVLFTWQGLSGALMSMLIVPGTRTTGWLNTVREVHHEWGGIWIPGYLALHVGAAVLHAFQGKHIWKKMVFME
;
A
#
# COMPACT_ATOMS: atom_id res chain seq x y z
N PHE A 1 6.03 8.99 -6.28
CA PHE A 1 7.27 8.65 -5.56
C PHE A 1 7.45 7.14 -5.41
N GLY A 2 6.44 6.34 -5.01
CA GLY A 2 6.56 4.90 -4.82
C GLY A 2 6.93 4.11 -6.09
N THR A 3 6.32 4.42 -7.22
CA THR A 3 6.59 3.78 -8.51
C THR A 3 7.98 4.12 -9.05
N TRP A 4 8.49 5.31 -8.79
CA TRP A 4 9.84 5.73 -9.14
C TRP A 4 10.88 4.97 -8.31
N ALA A 5 10.63 4.84 -7.01
CA ALA A 5 11.48 4.06 -6.12
C ALA A 5 11.53 2.57 -6.53
N TRP A 6 10.41 2.02 -7.02
CA TRP A 6 10.35 0.66 -7.57
C TRP A 6 11.23 0.51 -8.81
N TRP A 7 11.08 1.40 -9.79
CA TRP A 7 11.83 1.35 -11.05
C TRP A 7 13.35 1.47 -10.84
N ILE A 8 13.77 2.35 -9.92
CA ILE A 8 15.17 2.52 -9.54
C ILE A 8 15.69 1.31 -8.74
N GLY A 9 14.81 0.68 -7.93
CA GLY A 9 15.15 -0.48 -7.10
C GLY A 9 15.30 -1.79 -7.86
N GLU A 10 14.81 -1.87 -9.11
CA GLU A 10 14.92 -3.08 -9.93
C GLU A 10 16.38 -3.44 -10.25
N ASP A 11 17.27 -2.45 -10.30
CA ASP A 11 18.70 -2.64 -10.44
C ASP A 11 19.40 -3.20 -9.20
N ALA A 12 18.72 -3.23 -8.05
CA ALA A 12 19.26 -3.75 -6.78
C ALA A 12 19.22 -5.29 -6.64
N HIS A 13 18.84 -6.02 -7.68
CA HIS A 13 18.84 -7.50 -7.69
C HIS A 13 20.24 -8.09 -7.51
N ASP A 14 21.25 -7.40 -7.95
CA ASP A 14 22.64 -7.82 -7.78
C ASP A 14 23.22 -7.18 -6.51
N TYR A 15 23.69 -8.03 -5.57
CA TYR A 15 24.31 -7.56 -4.32
C TYR A 15 25.54 -6.66 -4.57
N HIS A 16 26.17 -6.73 -5.74
CA HIS A 16 27.23 -5.81 -6.16
C HIS A 16 26.70 -4.39 -6.45
N LYS A 17 25.41 -4.24 -6.72
CA LYS A 17 24.79 -2.95 -7.03
C LYS A 17 24.24 -2.22 -5.81
N LEU A 18 24.36 -2.76 -4.59
CA LEU A 18 23.88 -2.12 -3.35
C LEU A 18 24.59 -0.81 -3.01
N VAL A 19 25.71 -0.52 -3.66
CA VAL A 19 26.41 0.78 -3.61
C VAL A 19 26.03 1.72 -4.76
N HIS A 20 25.15 1.28 -5.66
CA HIS A 20 24.70 2.09 -6.78
C HIS A 20 23.79 3.23 -6.30
N GLU A 21 23.88 4.39 -6.95
CA GLU A 21 23.07 5.58 -6.61
C GLU A 21 21.57 5.30 -6.61
N GLY A 22 21.09 4.45 -7.51
CA GLY A 22 19.69 4.03 -7.57
C GLY A 22 19.22 3.31 -6.30
N TYR A 23 20.04 2.41 -5.75
CA TYR A 23 19.73 1.75 -4.48
C TYR A 23 19.70 2.73 -3.31
N ILE A 24 20.69 3.62 -3.24
CA ILE A 24 20.79 4.64 -2.18
C ILE A 24 19.56 5.54 -2.22
N LEU A 25 19.16 6.00 -3.40
CA LEU A 25 17.96 6.81 -3.59
C LEU A 25 16.69 6.04 -3.19
N HIS A 26 16.56 4.78 -3.63
CA HIS A 26 15.46 3.91 -3.23
C HIS A 26 15.39 3.76 -1.69
N MET A 27 16.52 3.55 -1.04
CA MET A 27 16.61 3.43 0.42
C MET A 27 16.12 4.70 1.12
N TYR A 28 16.60 5.88 0.75
CA TYR A 28 16.20 7.14 1.40
C TYR A 28 14.73 7.47 1.16
N VAL A 29 14.24 7.29 -0.07
CA VAL A 29 12.81 7.49 -0.39
C VAL A 29 11.96 6.48 0.36
N GLY A 30 12.39 5.22 0.42
CA GLY A 30 11.72 4.15 1.16
C GLY A 30 11.66 4.40 2.67
N LEU A 31 12.77 4.85 3.28
CA LEU A 31 12.81 5.21 4.71
C LEU A 31 11.91 6.41 5.02
N THR A 32 11.90 7.43 4.15
CA THR A 32 10.98 8.57 4.28
C THR A 32 9.52 8.10 4.23
N PHE A 33 9.21 7.24 3.28
CA PHE A 33 7.88 6.61 3.17
C PHE A 33 7.55 5.79 4.43
N ALA A 34 8.49 4.99 4.94
CA ALA A 34 8.30 4.19 6.15
C ALA A 34 8.02 5.07 7.38
N ALA A 35 8.69 6.22 7.51
CA ALA A 35 8.44 7.17 8.60
C ALA A 35 7.03 7.79 8.51
N ILE A 36 6.59 8.21 7.33
CA ILE A 36 5.22 8.70 7.08
C ILE A 36 4.20 7.62 7.42
N LEU A 37 4.46 6.40 7.00
CA LEU A 37 3.59 5.25 7.27
C LEU A 37 3.51 4.94 8.77
N ALA A 38 4.65 4.98 9.48
CA ALA A 38 4.67 4.81 10.94
C ALA A 38 3.79 5.86 11.64
N ALA A 39 3.90 7.13 11.24
CA ALA A 39 3.01 8.19 11.75
C ALA A 39 1.54 7.89 11.42
N ARG A 40 1.23 7.39 10.21
CA ARG A 40 -0.13 6.99 9.81
C ARG A 40 -0.64 5.81 10.62
N LEU A 41 0.21 4.83 10.94
CA LEU A 41 -0.15 3.70 11.80
C LEU A 41 -0.49 4.18 13.22
N VAL A 42 0.38 5.00 13.83
CA VAL A 42 0.11 5.60 15.14
C VAL A 42 -1.22 6.35 15.13
N TYR A 43 -1.46 7.17 14.12
CA TYR A 43 -2.73 7.89 13.97
C TYR A 43 -3.92 6.97 13.73
N GLY A 44 -3.73 5.82 13.08
CA GLY A 44 -4.75 4.79 12.88
C GLY A 44 -5.17 4.07 14.15
N PHE A 45 -4.30 3.99 15.17
CA PHE A 45 -4.61 3.43 16.48
C PHE A 45 -5.09 4.47 17.49
N LEU A 46 -4.44 5.61 17.54
CA LEU A 46 -4.62 6.63 18.60
C LEU A 46 -5.44 7.85 18.15
N GLY A 47 -5.62 8.04 16.85
CA GLY A 47 -6.30 9.21 16.27
C GLY A 47 -7.79 9.30 16.60
N PRO A 48 -8.50 10.29 16.04
CA PRO A 48 -9.95 10.44 16.19
C PRO A 48 -10.72 9.23 15.71
N LYS A 49 -11.89 8.94 16.31
CA LYS A 49 -12.71 7.75 16.02
C LYS A 49 -12.87 7.45 14.53
N PRO A 50 -13.21 8.40 13.62
CA PRO A 50 -13.41 8.10 12.20
C PRO A 50 -12.13 7.69 11.47
N MET A 51 -10.95 8.04 12.00
CA MET A 51 -9.65 7.74 11.39
C MET A 51 -9.01 6.44 11.88
N ARG A 52 -9.58 5.85 12.95
CA ARG A 52 -9.06 4.60 13.54
C ARG A 52 -9.32 3.41 12.64
N PHE A 53 -8.38 2.48 12.61
CA PHE A 53 -8.54 1.19 11.93
C PHE A 53 -9.80 0.44 12.35
N SER A 54 -10.19 0.54 13.63
CA SER A 54 -11.42 -0.06 14.15
C SER A 54 -12.70 0.49 13.48
N ALA A 55 -12.66 1.69 12.93
CA ALA A 55 -13.82 2.30 12.28
C ALA A 55 -14.09 1.76 10.86
N TRP A 56 -13.06 1.32 10.13
CA TRP A 56 -13.19 0.95 8.73
C TRP A 56 -12.62 -0.41 8.35
N PHE A 57 -11.76 -1.00 9.15
CA PHE A 57 -11.26 -2.34 8.88
C PHE A 57 -12.41 -3.38 8.96
N PRO A 58 -12.52 -4.35 8.04
CA PRO A 58 -13.63 -5.30 7.99
C PRO A 58 -13.47 -6.46 8.99
N TRP A 59 -13.39 -6.14 10.29
CA TRP A 59 -13.14 -7.12 11.36
C TRP A 59 -14.32 -8.04 11.67
N ASN A 60 -15.54 -7.65 11.32
CA ASN A 60 -16.74 -8.39 11.68
C ASN A 60 -17.52 -8.89 10.46
N ARG A 61 -18.40 -9.87 10.73
CA ARG A 61 -19.21 -10.52 9.71
C ARG A 61 -20.10 -9.54 8.94
N GLU A 62 -20.68 -8.57 9.61
CA GLU A 62 -21.56 -7.58 8.99
C GLU A 62 -20.81 -6.75 7.93
N ARG A 63 -19.63 -6.23 8.28
CA ARG A 63 -18.80 -5.47 7.33
C ARG A 63 -18.33 -6.31 6.15
N PHE A 64 -18.07 -7.59 6.38
CA PHE A 64 -17.68 -8.50 5.33
C PHE A 64 -18.83 -8.81 4.37
N GLU A 65 -20.08 -8.86 4.86
CA GLU A 65 -21.25 -9.01 3.97
C GLU A 65 -21.42 -7.80 3.04
N TYR A 66 -21.10 -6.57 3.48
CA TYR A 66 -21.07 -5.40 2.57
C TYR A 66 -20.01 -5.55 1.48
N VAL A 67 -18.81 -6.06 1.80
CA VAL A 67 -17.78 -6.36 0.79
C VAL A 67 -18.30 -7.35 -0.24
N LYS A 68 -18.96 -8.42 0.20
CA LYS A 68 -19.56 -9.41 -0.71
C LYS A 68 -20.67 -8.82 -1.56
N ALA A 69 -21.50 -7.95 -0.99
CA ALA A 69 -22.57 -7.29 -1.73
C ALA A 69 -22.02 -6.40 -2.84
N ASP A 70 -20.99 -5.60 -2.53
CA ASP A 70 -20.31 -4.75 -3.50
C ASP A 70 -19.62 -5.57 -4.60
N LEU A 71 -18.97 -6.68 -4.22
CA LEU A 71 -18.35 -7.59 -5.19
C LEU A 71 -19.40 -8.22 -6.15
N ARG A 72 -20.56 -8.64 -5.60
CA ARG A 72 -21.67 -9.13 -6.44
C ARG A 72 -22.21 -8.06 -7.37
N ALA A 73 -22.25 -6.79 -6.94
CA ALA A 73 -22.64 -5.68 -7.79
C ALA A 73 -21.67 -5.47 -8.95
N LEU A 74 -20.36 -5.54 -8.68
CA LEU A 74 -19.32 -5.44 -9.71
C LEU A 74 -19.43 -6.58 -10.74
N LEU A 75 -19.67 -7.82 -10.29
CA LEU A 75 -19.88 -8.97 -11.19
C LEU A 75 -21.12 -8.78 -12.09
N ARG A 76 -22.05 -7.90 -11.72
CA ARG A 76 -23.21 -7.51 -12.53
C ARG A 76 -22.99 -6.22 -13.31
N PHE A 77 -21.75 -5.77 -13.45
CA PHE A 77 -21.37 -4.50 -14.09
C PHE A 77 -22.02 -3.25 -13.44
N LYS A 78 -22.38 -3.35 -12.15
CA LYS A 78 -22.87 -2.23 -11.38
C LYS A 78 -21.76 -1.75 -10.45
N LEU A 79 -21.36 -0.47 -10.60
CA LEU A 79 -20.38 0.12 -9.68
C LEU A 79 -21.05 0.34 -8.31
N PRO A 80 -20.45 -0.19 -7.22
CA PRO A 80 -20.92 0.04 -5.87
C PRO A 80 -20.95 1.54 -5.53
N GLU A 81 -21.86 1.95 -4.67
CA GLU A 81 -21.84 3.33 -4.20
C GLU A 81 -20.60 3.57 -3.32
N PRO A 82 -19.87 4.68 -3.53
CA PRO A 82 -18.67 4.99 -2.76
C PRO A 82 -19.05 5.49 -1.36
N VAL A 83 -19.48 4.57 -0.50
CA VAL A 83 -19.74 4.90 0.90
C VAL A 83 -18.43 4.90 1.66
N THR A 84 -18.13 6.00 2.34
CA THR A 84 -16.90 6.16 3.12
C THR A 84 -16.84 5.10 4.22
N HIS A 85 -15.70 4.42 4.32
CA HIS A 85 -15.41 3.39 5.34
C HIS A 85 -16.35 2.17 5.36
N ARG A 86 -16.97 1.81 4.22
CA ARG A 86 -17.89 0.67 4.15
C ARG A 86 -17.64 -0.16 2.87
N GLY A 87 -17.99 -1.44 2.96
CA GLY A 87 -17.96 -2.36 1.81
C GLY A 87 -16.59 -2.52 1.18
N LEU A 88 -16.56 -2.58 -0.14
CA LEU A 88 -15.34 -2.78 -0.91
C LEU A 88 -14.34 -1.62 -0.73
N ASN A 89 -14.80 -0.39 -0.54
CA ASN A 89 -13.93 0.75 -0.29
C ASN A 89 -13.12 0.57 1.00
N ALA A 90 -13.77 0.16 2.10
CA ALA A 90 -13.08 -0.14 3.35
C ALA A 90 -12.09 -1.30 3.21
N PHE A 91 -12.47 -2.34 2.48
CA PHE A 91 -11.61 -3.49 2.22
C PHE A 91 -10.35 -3.11 1.43
N ILE A 92 -10.49 -2.35 0.36
CA ILE A 92 -9.35 -1.88 -0.46
C ILE A 92 -8.43 -0.98 0.36
N GLN A 93 -8.97 -0.08 1.19
CA GLN A 93 -8.16 0.73 2.09
C GLN A 93 -7.39 -0.13 3.11
N SER A 94 -8.03 -1.17 3.66
CA SER A 94 -7.40 -2.11 4.57
C SER A 94 -6.28 -2.89 3.91
N LEU A 95 -6.52 -3.37 2.69
CA LEU A 95 -5.52 -4.07 1.88
C LEU A 95 -4.30 -3.17 1.63
N GLY A 96 -4.52 -1.93 1.22
CA GLY A 96 -3.44 -0.96 1.04
C GLY A 96 -2.65 -0.72 2.33
N ALA A 97 -3.34 -0.57 3.48
CA ALA A 97 -2.66 -0.42 4.77
C ALA A 97 -1.75 -1.61 5.09
N VAL A 98 -2.18 -2.84 4.83
CA VAL A 98 -1.37 -4.05 5.03
C VAL A 98 -0.18 -4.09 4.07
N LEU A 99 -0.42 -3.90 2.76
CA LEU A 99 0.63 -3.93 1.73
C LEU A 99 1.73 -2.90 2.00
N PHE A 100 1.34 -1.65 2.24
CA PHE A 100 2.30 -0.59 2.49
C PHE A 100 2.99 -0.71 3.84
N THR A 101 2.31 -1.25 4.88
CA THR A 101 2.96 -1.52 6.17
C THR A 101 4.06 -2.56 6.02
N TRP A 102 3.78 -3.66 5.32
CA TRP A 102 4.80 -4.66 5.03
C TRP A 102 5.97 -4.05 4.26
N GLN A 103 5.69 -3.29 3.20
CA GLN A 103 6.71 -2.69 2.35
C GLN A 103 7.61 -1.72 3.14
N GLY A 104 7.02 -0.86 3.97
CA GLY A 104 7.77 0.07 4.80
C GLY A 104 8.60 -0.61 5.87
N LEU A 105 8.02 -1.59 6.60
CA LEU A 105 8.72 -2.31 7.66
C LEU A 105 9.85 -3.19 7.11
N SER A 106 9.60 -3.95 6.06
CA SER A 106 10.61 -4.81 5.44
C SER A 106 11.75 -4.00 4.82
N GLY A 107 11.45 -2.87 4.17
CA GLY A 107 12.45 -1.96 3.64
C GLY A 107 13.31 -1.32 4.74
N ALA A 108 12.68 -0.84 5.81
CA ALA A 108 13.40 -0.29 6.97
C ALA A 108 14.28 -1.35 7.65
N LEU A 109 13.76 -2.56 7.83
CA LEU A 109 14.52 -3.68 8.38
C LEU A 109 15.76 -4.01 7.52
N MET A 110 15.58 -4.11 6.22
CA MET A 110 16.67 -4.39 5.28
C MET A 110 17.72 -3.28 5.27
N SER A 111 17.33 -2.01 5.35
CA SER A 111 18.27 -0.88 5.39
C SER A 111 19.19 -0.93 6.63
N MET A 112 18.75 -1.57 7.73
CA MET A 112 19.52 -1.73 8.95
C MET A 112 20.43 -2.97 8.95
N LEU A 113 20.05 -4.03 8.23
CA LEU A 113 20.66 -5.36 8.35
C LEU A 113 21.45 -5.79 7.12
N ILE A 114 21.16 -5.24 5.94
CA ILE A 114 21.91 -5.57 4.73
C ILE A 114 23.18 -4.73 4.67
N VAL A 115 24.31 -5.42 4.67
CA VAL A 115 25.62 -4.79 4.48
C VAL A 115 25.93 -4.76 2.98
N PRO A 116 26.17 -3.57 2.40
CA PRO A 116 26.56 -3.44 0.98
C PRO A 116 27.76 -4.32 0.63
N GLY A 117 27.69 -4.97 -0.54
CA GLY A 117 28.76 -5.86 -1.00
C GLY A 117 28.75 -7.26 -0.40
N THR A 118 27.82 -7.57 0.52
CA THR A 118 27.69 -8.91 1.09
C THR A 118 26.43 -9.62 0.58
N ARG A 119 26.52 -10.94 0.39
CA ARG A 119 25.37 -11.74 -0.03
C ARG A 119 24.42 -11.95 1.15
N THR A 120 23.15 -11.57 0.98
CA THR A 120 22.11 -11.90 1.95
C THR A 120 21.80 -13.39 1.93
N THR A 121 21.70 -13.99 3.12
CA THR A 121 21.41 -15.43 3.30
C THR A 121 20.33 -15.65 4.35
N GLY A 122 19.76 -16.84 4.38
CA GLY A 122 18.77 -17.23 5.36
C GLY A 122 17.48 -16.40 5.28
N TRP A 123 16.87 -16.12 6.43
CA TRP A 123 15.58 -15.43 6.54
C TRP A 123 15.61 -14.00 5.93
N LEU A 124 16.75 -13.31 6.00
CA LEU A 124 16.89 -11.96 5.45
C LEU A 124 16.77 -11.97 3.91
N ASN A 125 17.26 -13.03 3.26
CA ASN A 125 17.05 -13.21 1.82
C ASN A 125 15.56 -13.40 1.49
N THR A 126 14.84 -14.18 2.29
CA THR A 126 13.38 -14.34 2.12
C THR A 126 12.65 -13.01 2.28
N VAL A 127 13.01 -12.20 3.29
CA VAL A 127 12.42 -10.85 3.46
C VAL A 127 12.68 -9.99 2.22
N ARG A 128 13.89 -10.02 1.67
CA ARG A 128 14.27 -9.28 0.47
C ARG A 128 13.45 -9.72 -0.76
N GLU A 129 13.30 -11.02 -0.96
CA GLU A 129 12.51 -11.58 -2.08
C GLU A 129 11.04 -11.17 -1.97
N VAL A 130 10.43 -11.32 -0.79
CA VAL A 130 9.05 -10.93 -0.56
C VAL A 130 8.85 -9.41 -0.69
N HIS A 131 9.79 -8.60 -0.19
CA HIS A 131 9.76 -7.15 -0.38
C HIS A 131 9.78 -6.77 -1.85
N HIS A 132 10.65 -7.40 -2.63
CA HIS A 132 10.75 -7.17 -4.07
C HIS A 132 9.48 -7.58 -4.81
N GLU A 133 8.97 -8.78 -4.54
CA GLU A 133 7.75 -9.29 -5.17
C GLU A 133 6.54 -8.39 -4.86
N TRP A 134 6.38 -7.99 -3.60
CA TRP A 134 5.28 -7.11 -3.20
C TRP A 134 5.41 -5.72 -3.81
N GLY A 135 6.63 -5.17 -3.85
CA GLY A 135 6.91 -3.89 -4.49
C GLY A 135 6.70 -3.93 -6.00
N GLY A 136 7.10 -5.03 -6.66
CA GLY A 136 7.05 -5.18 -8.11
C GLY A 136 5.69 -5.59 -8.68
N ILE A 137 4.90 -6.36 -7.95
CA ILE A 137 3.63 -6.92 -8.46
C ILE A 137 2.42 -6.40 -7.68
N TRP A 138 2.40 -6.62 -6.36
CA TRP A 138 1.22 -6.35 -5.55
C TRP A 138 0.91 -4.87 -5.36
N ILE A 139 1.92 -4.05 -5.15
CA ILE A 139 1.72 -2.60 -5.00
C ILE A 139 1.30 -1.93 -6.31
N PRO A 140 1.96 -2.14 -7.46
CA PRO A 140 1.48 -1.63 -8.73
C PRO A 140 0.08 -2.12 -9.09
N GLY A 141 -0.21 -3.41 -8.86
CA GLY A 141 -1.54 -3.98 -9.06
C GLY A 141 -2.61 -3.31 -8.18
N TYR A 142 -2.31 -3.12 -6.90
CA TYR A 142 -3.17 -2.38 -5.98
C TYR A 142 -3.41 -0.93 -6.44
N LEU A 143 -2.36 -0.22 -6.82
CA LEU A 143 -2.46 1.17 -7.29
C LEU A 143 -3.28 1.26 -8.57
N ALA A 144 -3.08 0.34 -9.51
CA ALA A 144 -3.86 0.29 -10.75
C ALA A 144 -5.37 0.09 -10.46
N LEU A 145 -5.71 -0.83 -9.56
CA LEU A 145 -7.10 -1.06 -9.15
C LEU A 145 -7.68 0.14 -8.40
N HIS A 146 -6.92 0.72 -7.47
CA HIS A 146 -7.37 1.84 -6.64
C HIS A 146 -7.59 3.11 -7.47
N VAL A 147 -6.61 3.48 -8.30
CA VAL A 147 -6.71 4.64 -9.20
C VAL A 147 -7.76 4.39 -10.29
N GLY A 148 -7.79 3.19 -10.87
CA GLY A 148 -8.78 2.79 -11.86
C GLY A 148 -10.21 2.92 -11.33
N ALA A 149 -10.46 2.46 -10.10
CA ALA A 149 -11.76 2.64 -9.44
C ALA A 149 -12.12 4.13 -9.26
N ALA A 150 -11.16 4.96 -8.82
CA ALA A 150 -11.37 6.40 -8.64
C ALA A 150 -11.71 7.08 -9.97
N VAL A 151 -11.02 6.71 -11.06
CA VAL A 151 -11.28 7.21 -12.42
C VAL A 151 -12.67 6.79 -12.90
N LEU A 152 -13.05 5.51 -12.72
CA LEU A 152 -14.38 5.02 -13.10
C LEU A 152 -15.49 5.76 -12.35
N HIS A 153 -15.33 6.02 -11.07
CA HIS A 153 -16.29 6.83 -10.29
C HIS A 153 -16.34 8.28 -10.76
N ALA A 154 -15.22 8.86 -11.17
CA ALA A 154 -15.17 10.22 -11.72
C ALA A 154 -15.94 10.32 -13.04
N PHE A 155 -15.87 9.34 -13.93
CA PHE A 155 -16.68 9.28 -15.15
C PHE A 155 -18.19 9.19 -14.88
N GLN A 156 -18.60 8.67 -13.72
CA GLN A 156 -20.00 8.67 -13.28
C GLN A 156 -20.42 9.98 -12.58
N GLY A 157 -19.60 11.02 -12.63
CA GLY A 157 -19.86 12.30 -11.95
C GLY A 157 -19.60 12.28 -10.43
N LYS A 158 -19.11 11.16 -9.89
CA LYS A 158 -18.79 11.01 -8.46
C LYS A 158 -17.32 11.40 -8.22
N HIS A 159 -17.04 12.66 -7.97
CA HIS A 159 -15.66 13.17 -7.80
C HIS A 159 -15.08 12.85 -6.42
N ILE A 160 -14.91 11.56 -6.12
CA ILE A 160 -14.39 11.06 -4.81
C ILE A 160 -12.99 11.62 -4.51
N TRP A 161 -12.17 11.84 -5.55
CA TRP A 161 -10.82 12.39 -5.41
C TRP A 161 -10.80 13.78 -4.76
N LYS A 162 -11.86 14.59 -4.91
CA LYS A 162 -11.95 15.89 -4.24
C LYS A 162 -11.92 15.75 -2.73
N LYS A 163 -12.63 14.76 -2.18
CA LYS A 163 -12.63 14.47 -0.73
C LYS A 163 -11.25 13.99 -0.22
N MET A 164 -10.40 13.45 -1.09
CA MET A 164 -9.07 12.99 -0.73
C MET A 164 -8.06 14.14 -0.69
N VAL A 165 -8.26 15.19 -1.51
CA VAL A 165 -7.31 16.30 -1.67
C VAL A 165 -7.73 17.52 -0.87
N PHE A 166 -9.03 17.82 -0.80
CA PHE A 166 -9.53 19.09 -0.24
C PHE A 166 -10.23 18.95 1.11
N MET A 167 -10.34 17.75 1.68
CA MET A 167 -10.97 17.48 2.99
C MET A 167 -12.37 18.13 3.17
N GLU A 168 -13.12 18.27 2.08
CA GLU A 168 -14.53 18.72 2.09
C GLU A 168 -15.50 17.58 2.37
#